data_5d2d80fbdbd81a622dde711fd54368ae
#
_entry.id   5d2d80fbdbd81a622dde711fd54368ae
#
_cell.length_a   1.000
_cell.length_b   1.000
_cell.length_c   1.000
_cell.angle_alpha   90.00
_cell.angle_beta   90.00
_cell.angle_gamma   90.00
#
_symmetry.space_group_name_H-M   'P 1'
#
loop_
_entity.id
_entity.type
_entity.pdbx_description
1 polymer ?
#
loop_
_entity_poly.entity_id
_entity_poly.type
_entity_poly.pdbx_seq_one_letter_code
_entity_poly.pdbx_strand_id
1 'polypeptide(L)'
;MKNRFLALLICAILVFSIIPFGKNIKASQTNNNAKQLNTPEQMAAVMREKANNNTARMKGKITQSQVNETIKQKLIVKTRDEIENTYGANSVYYYTVGNYQILFYDTAEEAKNACEKLKKDLPGTIVFQDIPITLKEAAKDNGSDEVAAYDGIKKMGMDQLKEEKDSWKNKSAKVAVIDSGINVDHQWFKNRLDRENSINLALDEGNEDDKTKPAYNDTKQGHGSHVAGIITQATPEEVQVMAIRVFSVLGTASYATITNAVDYAVEHKADVINMSLGFEIMSGFENDQITLMDEAFARAFKANTTVCAASGNEYTDTSKSYPASSPWTIAVGSFEPDAKGNLIRSDFANNGELLDFVAPGRNIYSAW
;
A
#
# COMPACT_ATOMS: atom_id res chain seq x y z
N MET A 1 -8.27 19.09 -23.43
CA MET A 1 -8.13 17.65 -23.63
C MET A 1 -7.14 17.25 -24.73
N LYS A 2 -7.11 17.87 -25.90
CA LYS A 2 -6.15 17.52 -26.98
C LYS A 2 -4.66 17.74 -26.63
N ASN A 3 -4.30 18.71 -25.83
CA ASN A 3 -2.89 19.01 -25.51
C ASN A 3 -2.28 18.07 -24.43
N ARG A 4 -3.10 17.45 -23.59
CA ARG A 4 -2.60 16.45 -22.60
C ARG A 4 -2.33 15.10 -23.25
N PHE A 5 -3.09 14.73 -24.28
CA PHE A 5 -2.85 13.53 -25.09
C PHE A 5 -1.55 13.62 -25.91
N LEU A 6 -1.21 14.82 -26.40
CA LEU A 6 -0.01 15.03 -27.19
C LEU A 6 1.27 15.03 -26.30
N ALA A 7 1.19 15.55 -25.08
CA ALA A 7 2.29 15.48 -24.11
C ALA A 7 2.57 14.05 -23.65
N LEU A 8 1.54 13.23 -23.43
CA LEU A 8 1.67 11.79 -23.12
C LEU A 8 2.29 10.99 -24.28
N LEU A 9 1.98 11.35 -25.53
CA LEU A 9 2.53 10.69 -26.72
C LEU A 9 4.02 11.04 -26.92
N ILE A 10 4.43 12.26 -26.62
CA ILE A 10 5.85 12.72 -26.75
C ILE A 10 6.71 12.11 -25.63
N CYS A 11 6.21 11.95 -24.42
CA CYS A 11 6.94 11.23 -23.36
C CYS A 11 7.07 9.72 -23.66
N ALA A 12 6.11 9.12 -24.33
CA ALA A 12 6.18 7.71 -24.75
C ALA A 12 7.21 7.45 -25.85
N ILE A 13 7.50 8.43 -26.71
CA ILE A 13 8.45 8.27 -27.83
C ILE A 13 9.92 8.44 -27.39
N LEU A 14 10.19 9.15 -26.31
CA LEU A 14 11.56 9.38 -25.80
C LEU A 14 12.09 8.27 -24.88
N VAL A 15 11.28 7.27 -24.51
CA VAL A 15 11.68 6.13 -23.66
C VAL A 15 11.92 4.83 -24.45
N PHE A 16 11.70 4.84 -25.78
CA PHE A 16 11.99 3.68 -26.63
C PHE A 16 13.42 3.73 -27.22
N SER A 17 14.44 3.79 -26.37
CA SER A 17 15.79 3.44 -26.80
C SER A 17 16.39 2.43 -25.84
N ILE A 18 16.23 1.15 -26.21
CA ILE A 18 17.18 0.05 -26.04
C ILE A 18 17.56 -0.28 -24.59
N ILE A 19 16.83 -1.20 -23.98
CA ILE A 19 17.41 -2.11 -22.98
C ILE A 19 17.16 -3.55 -23.49
N PRO A 20 18.22 -4.33 -23.77
CA PRO A 20 18.05 -5.74 -24.11
C PRO A 20 17.58 -6.52 -22.89
N PHE A 21 16.49 -7.25 -23.05
CA PHE A 21 16.05 -8.28 -22.13
C PHE A 21 17.13 -9.37 -22.03
N GLY A 22 17.48 -9.71 -20.80
CA GLY A 22 17.95 -11.05 -20.47
C GLY A 22 19.46 -11.25 -20.51
N LYS A 23 20.12 -11.04 -19.39
CA LYS A 23 21.17 -11.97 -18.96
C LYS A 23 20.86 -12.39 -17.53
N ASN A 24 20.74 -13.70 -17.31
CA ASN A 24 20.82 -14.30 -15.98
C ASN A 24 22.12 -13.81 -15.34
N ILE A 25 22.02 -12.87 -14.43
CA ILE A 25 23.14 -12.42 -13.62
C ILE A 25 23.35 -13.52 -12.62
N LYS A 26 24.42 -14.32 -12.83
CA LYS A 26 24.95 -15.21 -11.80
C LYS A 26 25.28 -14.33 -10.61
N ALA A 27 24.71 -14.64 -9.46
CA ALA A 27 25.07 -14.01 -8.20
C ALA A 27 26.60 -14.04 -8.07
N SER A 28 27.23 -12.90 -8.11
CA SER A 28 28.63 -12.74 -7.75
C SER A 28 28.72 -13.08 -6.26
N GLN A 29 29.66 -13.95 -5.89
CA GLN A 29 29.93 -14.26 -4.49
C GLN A 29 30.47 -12.98 -3.84
N THR A 30 29.59 -12.19 -3.26
CA THR A 30 29.99 -11.09 -2.42
C THR A 30 30.50 -11.63 -1.10
N ASN A 31 31.63 -11.13 -0.63
CA ASN A 31 32.28 -11.48 0.63
C ASN A 31 31.52 -10.98 1.88
N ASN A 32 30.19 -10.88 1.79
CA ASN A 32 29.31 -10.41 2.84
C ASN A 32 28.49 -11.58 3.38
N ASN A 33 28.56 -11.81 4.69
CA ASN A 33 27.75 -12.81 5.42
C ASN A 33 26.25 -12.48 5.47
N ALA A 34 25.77 -11.51 4.70
CA ALA A 34 24.37 -11.13 4.69
C ALA A 34 23.49 -12.21 4.01
N LYS A 35 22.41 -12.61 4.67
CA LYS A 35 21.44 -13.55 4.14
C LYS A 35 20.68 -12.91 2.98
N GLN A 36 20.71 -13.51 1.81
CA GLN A 36 19.93 -13.07 0.66
C GLN A 36 18.46 -13.49 0.79
N LEU A 37 17.54 -12.56 0.53
CA LEU A 37 16.10 -12.78 0.51
C LEU A 37 15.59 -12.54 -0.91
N ASN A 38 14.72 -13.42 -1.41
CA ASN A 38 14.33 -13.43 -2.82
C ASN A 38 12.82 -13.21 -3.02
N THR A 39 12.02 -13.24 -1.96
CA THR A 39 10.57 -13.07 -2.08
C THR A 39 10.02 -12.10 -1.02
N PRO A 40 8.86 -11.45 -1.31
CA PRO A 40 8.18 -10.58 -0.34
C PRO A 40 7.87 -11.29 0.98
N GLU A 41 7.52 -12.59 0.94
CA GLU A 41 7.24 -13.39 2.12
C GLU A 41 8.50 -13.59 2.99
N GLN A 42 9.64 -13.83 2.36
CA GLN A 42 10.92 -13.93 3.07
C GLN A 42 11.31 -12.61 3.72
N MET A 43 11.08 -11.50 3.04
CA MET A 43 11.25 -10.16 3.60
C MET A 43 10.35 -9.95 4.81
N ALA A 44 9.06 -10.25 4.69
CA ALA A 44 8.09 -10.12 5.77
C ALA A 44 8.45 -11.04 6.96
N ALA A 45 8.95 -12.26 6.70
CA ALA A 45 9.39 -13.19 7.75
C ALA A 45 10.57 -12.64 8.56
N VAL A 46 11.58 -12.06 7.91
CA VAL A 46 12.71 -11.43 8.60
C VAL A 46 12.25 -10.24 9.44
N MET A 47 11.31 -9.45 8.94
CA MET A 47 10.75 -8.33 9.69
C MET A 47 10.01 -8.79 10.96
N ARG A 48 9.21 -9.87 10.84
CA ARG A 48 8.51 -10.46 12.01
C ARG A 48 9.49 -11.03 13.02
N GLU A 49 10.53 -11.73 12.57
CA GLU A 49 11.58 -12.25 13.44
C GLU A 49 12.25 -11.12 14.24
N LYS A 50 12.60 -10.01 13.60
CA LYS A 50 13.18 -8.83 14.27
C LYS A 50 12.20 -8.18 15.24
N ALA A 51 10.94 -8.05 14.88
CA ALA A 51 9.90 -7.53 15.75
C ALA A 51 9.72 -8.42 16.99
N ASN A 52 9.67 -9.74 16.83
CA ASN A 52 9.56 -10.72 17.91
C ASN A 52 10.79 -10.72 18.83
N ASN A 53 12.00 -10.61 18.28
CA ASN A 53 13.23 -10.53 19.06
C ASN A 53 13.25 -9.26 19.93
N ASN A 54 12.78 -8.14 19.41
CA ASN A 54 12.64 -6.90 20.18
C ASN A 54 11.60 -7.03 21.30
N THR A 55 10.53 -7.82 21.08
CA THR A 55 9.49 -8.08 22.08
C THR A 55 9.94 -9.05 23.18
N ALA A 56 10.65 -10.13 22.80
CA ALA A 56 11.15 -11.13 23.75
C ALA A 56 12.13 -10.54 24.78
N ARG A 57 12.90 -9.51 24.40
CA ARG A 57 13.78 -8.77 25.31
C ARG A 57 13.03 -8.01 26.41
N MET A 58 11.74 -7.70 26.23
CA MET A 58 10.96 -6.85 27.14
C MET A 58 9.78 -7.54 27.83
N LYS A 59 9.57 -8.85 27.70
CA LYS A 59 8.48 -9.63 28.34
C LYS A 59 7.12 -8.93 28.30
N GLY A 60 6.61 -8.61 27.10
CA GLY A 60 5.32 -7.93 26.99
C GLY A 60 4.77 -7.89 25.55
N LYS A 61 3.58 -7.30 25.40
CA LYS A 61 3.00 -7.05 24.07
C LYS A 61 3.87 -6.04 23.31
N ILE A 62 4.02 -6.23 22.00
CA ILE A 62 4.72 -5.28 21.12
C ILE A 62 4.10 -3.89 21.24
N THR A 63 4.92 -2.86 21.36
CA THR A 63 4.49 -1.46 21.45
C THR A 63 4.70 -0.75 20.11
N GLN A 64 4.00 0.37 19.90
CA GLN A 64 4.17 1.22 18.73
C GLN A 64 5.63 1.67 18.53
N SER A 65 6.32 2.01 19.63
CA SER A 65 7.73 2.40 19.57
C SER A 65 8.62 1.28 19.07
N GLN A 66 8.35 0.03 19.48
CA GLN A 66 9.11 -1.14 19.01
C GLN A 66 8.85 -1.45 17.54
N VAL A 67 7.60 -1.29 17.09
CA VAL A 67 7.26 -1.42 15.66
C VAL A 67 8.01 -0.38 14.84
N ASN A 68 7.97 0.88 15.25
CA ASN A 68 8.66 1.97 14.56
C ASN A 68 10.19 1.76 14.54
N GLU A 69 10.77 1.28 15.65
CA GLU A 69 12.19 0.95 15.73
C GLU A 69 12.55 -0.18 14.76
N THR A 70 11.75 -1.25 14.71
CA THR A 70 11.96 -2.37 13.80
C THR A 70 11.88 -1.93 12.33
N ILE A 71 10.99 -1.01 11.99
CA ILE A 71 10.91 -0.45 10.64
C ILE A 71 12.21 0.30 10.30
N LYS A 72 12.69 1.15 11.20
CA LYS A 72 13.90 1.95 11.03
C LYS A 72 15.21 1.13 10.99
N GLN A 73 15.17 -0.15 11.31
CA GLN A 73 16.30 -1.08 11.16
C GLN A 73 16.61 -1.44 9.69
N LYS A 74 15.94 -0.81 8.74
CA LYS A 74 16.11 -1.08 7.32
C LYS A 74 16.56 0.16 6.56
N LEU A 75 17.39 -0.07 5.54
CA LEU A 75 17.66 0.91 4.51
C LEU A 75 17.04 0.46 3.19
N ILE A 76 16.48 1.40 2.49
CA ILE A 76 16.08 1.26 1.09
C ILE A 76 17.15 1.92 0.25
N VAL A 77 17.73 1.15 -0.67
CA VAL A 77 18.82 1.60 -1.53
C VAL A 77 18.45 1.32 -2.98
N LYS A 78 18.36 2.38 -3.78
CA LYS A 78 18.12 2.27 -5.21
C LYS A 78 19.45 2.43 -5.96
N THR A 79 19.87 1.37 -6.61
CA THR A 79 21.08 1.35 -7.43
C THR A 79 20.88 0.44 -8.63
N ARG A 80 21.59 0.74 -9.73
CA ARG A 80 21.57 -0.09 -10.95
C ARG A 80 22.31 -1.41 -10.77
N ASP A 81 23.30 -1.41 -9.90
CA ASP A 81 24.17 -2.55 -9.65
C ASP A 81 24.01 -3.05 -8.22
N GLU A 82 24.30 -4.33 -7.99
CA GLU A 82 24.36 -4.88 -6.64
C GLU A 82 25.40 -4.11 -5.82
N ILE A 83 25.05 -3.80 -4.57
CA ILE A 83 25.99 -3.19 -3.64
C ILE A 83 26.94 -4.28 -3.15
N GLU A 84 28.21 -4.18 -3.54
CA GLU A 84 29.24 -5.14 -3.10
C GLU A 84 29.47 -5.09 -1.58
N ASN A 85 29.32 -3.92 -0.97
CA ASN A 85 29.46 -3.72 0.46
C ASN A 85 28.08 -3.42 1.10
N THR A 86 27.59 -4.32 1.93
CA THR A 86 26.30 -4.15 2.63
C THR A 86 26.41 -3.31 3.91
N TYR A 87 27.59 -2.76 4.21
CA TYR A 87 27.84 -1.88 5.36
C TYR A 87 27.37 -2.48 6.70
N GLY A 88 27.51 -3.81 6.85
CA GLY A 88 27.15 -4.52 8.07
C GLY A 88 25.72 -5.01 8.13
N ALA A 89 24.96 -4.96 7.04
CA ALA A 89 23.62 -5.54 7.01
C ALA A 89 23.65 -7.07 7.22
N ASN A 90 22.67 -7.59 7.97
CA ASN A 90 22.54 -9.02 8.26
C ASN A 90 21.79 -9.77 7.16
N SER A 91 20.90 -9.08 6.44
CA SER A 91 20.12 -9.63 5.35
C SER A 91 19.92 -8.58 4.28
N VAL A 92 19.77 -9.02 3.04
CA VAL A 92 19.52 -8.18 1.86
C VAL A 92 18.36 -8.77 1.10
N TYR A 93 17.38 -7.95 0.80
CA TYR A 93 16.30 -8.27 -0.12
C TYR A 93 16.48 -7.52 -1.40
N TYR A 94 16.67 -8.25 -2.50
CA TYR A 94 16.76 -7.68 -3.84
C TYR A 94 15.39 -7.58 -4.45
N TYR A 95 15.00 -6.36 -4.78
CA TYR A 95 13.78 -6.09 -5.49
C TYR A 95 14.06 -5.86 -6.97
N THR A 96 14.00 -6.93 -7.73
CA THR A 96 14.42 -6.95 -9.14
C THR A 96 13.57 -6.06 -10.03
N VAL A 97 12.27 -5.91 -9.72
CA VAL A 97 11.33 -5.14 -10.54
C VAL A 97 11.60 -3.64 -10.47
N GLY A 98 12.05 -3.14 -9.32
CA GLY A 98 12.29 -1.71 -9.07
C GLY A 98 13.76 -1.30 -9.05
N ASN A 99 14.70 -2.23 -9.23
CA ASN A 99 16.13 -1.98 -9.07
C ASN A 99 16.50 -1.35 -7.73
N TYR A 100 15.92 -1.83 -6.63
CA TYR A 100 16.29 -1.41 -5.29
C TYR A 100 16.54 -2.59 -4.37
N GLN A 101 17.26 -2.32 -3.29
CA GLN A 101 17.63 -3.30 -2.27
C GLN A 101 17.13 -2.81 -0.92
N ILE A 102 16.70 -3.74 -0.08
CA ILE A 102 16.37 -3.47 1.31
C ILE A 102 17.43 -4.17 2.16
N LEU A 103 18.21 -3.38 2.89
CA LEU A 103 19.26 -3.84 3.78
C LEU A 103 18.72 -3.87 5.21
N PHE A 104 18.93 -4.96 5.93
CA PHE A 104 18.43 -5.17 7.30
C PHE A 104 19.58 -5.13 8.31
N TYR A 105 19.41 -4.37 9.38
CA TYR A 105 20.36 -4.19 10.47
C TYR A 105 19.75 -4.65 11.80
N ASP A 106 20.56 -4.77 12.85
CA ASP A 106 20.07 -5.17 14.18
C ASP A 106 19.48 -3.98 14.95
N THR A 107 19.93 -2.78 14.64
CA THR A 107 19.43 -1.55 15.28
C THR A 107 19.16 -0.45 14.24
N ALA A 108 18.26 0.48 14.58
CA ALA A 108 17.99 1.65 13.74
C ALA A 108 19.21 2.58 13.64
N GLU A 109 20.07 2.61 14.69
CA GLU A 109 21.28 3.41 14.68
C GLU A 109 22.34 2.85 13.71
N GLU A 110 22.49 1.52 13.65
CA GLU A 110 23.35 0.89 12.63
C GLU A 110 22.87 1.19 11.23
N ALA A 111 21.55 1.10 10.97
CA ALA A 111 20.96 1.47 9.70
C ALA A 111 21.23 2.92 9.33
N LYS A 112 21.08 3.85 10.31
CA LYS A 112 21.36 5.27 10.12
C LYS A 112 22.81 5.53 9.76
N ASN A 113 23.75 4.94 10.51
CA ASN A 113 25.17 5.06 10.27
C ASN A 113 25.59 4.50 8.89
N ALA A 114 24.97 3.39 8.48
CA ALA A 114 25.16 2.80 7.16
C ALA A 114 24.59 3.71 6.05
N CYS A 115 23.45 4.37 6.29
CA CYS A 115 22.86 5.33 5.36
C CYS A 115 23.81 6.50 5.08
N GLU A 116 24.40 7.08 6.11
CA GLU A 116 25.36 8.19 5.96
C GLU A 116 26.61 7.78 5.19
N LYS A 117 27.13 6.57 5.45
CA LYS A 117 28.28 6.02 4.71
C LYS A 117 27.93 5.76 3.25
N LEU A 118 26.77 5.12 2.97
CA LEU A 118 26.34 4.85 1.61
C LEU A 118 26.16 6.13 0.79
N LYS A 119 25.53 7.16 1.35
CA LYS A 119 25.39 8.46 0.69
C LYS A 119 26.75 9.09 0.33
N LYS A 120 27.76 8.87 1.17
CA LYS A 120 29.13 9.39 0.95
C LYS A 120 29.88 8.57 -0.11
N ASP A 121 29.79 7.24 -0.05
CA ASP A 121 30.59 6.35 -0.88
C ASP A 121 29.97 6.18 -2.28
N LEU A 122 28.63 6.33 -2.40
CA LEU A 122 27.88 6.22 -3.65
C LEU A 122 27.06 7.49 -3.90
N PRO A 123 27.69 8.63 -4.21
CA PRO A 123 26.97 9.89 -4.42
C PRO A 123 26.00 9.78 -5.60
N GLY A 124 24.79 10.29 -5.40
CA GLY A 124 23.70 10.23 -6.38
C GLY A 124 22.85 8.96 -6.32
N THR A 125 23.16 8.03 -5.41
CA THR A 125 22.29 6.87 -5.10
C THR A 125 21.19 7.29 -4.15
N ILE A 126 19.95 6.88 -4.44
CA ILE A 126 18.82 7.04 -3.52
C ILE A 126 19.01 6.08 -2.35
N VAL A 127 19.21 6.62 -1.15
CA VAL A 127 19.38 5.87 0.08
C VAL A 127 18.63 6.54 1.22
N PHE A 128 17.73 5.83 1.89
CA PHE A 128 17.05 6.34 3.08
C PHE A 128 16.65 5.21 4.05
N GLN A 129 16.51 5.55 5.33
CA GLN A 129 15.92 4.66 6.33
C GLN A 129 14.45 4.43 6.03
N ASP A 130 13.97 3.20 6.23
CA ASP A 130 12.55 2.89 6.06
C ASP A 130 11.68 3.66 7.07
N ILE A 131 10.44 3.98 6.67
CA ILE A 131 9.57 4.91 7.35
C ILE A 131 8.31 4.19 7.83
N PRO A 132 7.92 4.36 9.12
CA PRO A 132 6.64 3.90 9.61
C PRO A 132 5.50 4.76 9.05
N ILE A 133 4.49 4.09 8.51
CA ILE A 133 3.24 4.69 8.04
C ILE A 133 2.12 4.16 8.92
N THR A 134 1.38 5.07 9.55
CA THR A 134 0.29 4.70 10.46
C THR A 134 -1.04 4.86 9.74
N LEU A 135 -1.88 3.82 9.85
CA LEU A 135 -3.27 3.89 9.40
C LEU A 135 -3.99 4.92 10.29
N LYS A 136 -4.52 5.95 9.67
CA LYS A 136 -5.34 6.94 10.39
C LYS A 136 -6.71 6.33 10.61
N GLU A 137 -7.09 6.13 11.87
CA GLU A 137 -8.46 5.76 12.21
C GLU A 137 -9.40 6.85 11.65
N ALA A 138 -10.53 6.41 11.07
CA ALA A 138 -11.63 7.33 10.80
C ALA A 138 -11.98 8.03 12.12
N ALA A 139 -12.22 9.35 12.07
CA ALA A 139 -12.64 10.09 13.25
C ALA A 139 -13.81 9.33 13.89
N LYS A 140 -13.63 8.91 15.14
CA LYS A 140 -14.72 8.29 15.90
C LYS A 140 -15.81 9.33 15.96
N ASP A 141 -16.91 9.04 15.28
CA ASP A 141 -18.13 9.82 15.47
C ASP A 141 -18.49 9.68 16.93
N ASN A 142 -18.43 10.76 17.70
CA ASN A 142 -18.91 10.79 19.08
C ASN A 142 -20.45 10.75 19.09
N GLY A 143 -21.02 10.02 18.13
CA GLY A 143 -22.37 9.91 17.72
C GLY A 143 -23.37 9.90 18.85
N SER A 144 -24.01 11.00 18.94
CA SER A 144 -25.39 11.08 19.38
C SER A 144 -26.19 11.23 18.11
N ASP A 145 -27.00 10.27 17.84
CA ASP A 145 -28.13 10.24 16.93
C ASP A 145 -27.98 9.13 15.87
N GLU A 146 -29.01 8.32 15.80
CA GLU A 146 -29.29 7.35 14.74
C GLU A 146 -29.34 8.05 13.37
N VAL A 147 -28.20 8.43 12.84
CA VAL A 147 -28.11 8.84 11.43
C VAL A 147 -28.30 7.56 10.63
N ALA A 148 -29.43 7.45 9.95
CA ALA A 148 -29.73 6.35 9.05
C ALA A 148 -28.52 6.11 8.13
N ALA A 149 -28.06 4.84 8.05
CA ALA A 149 -26.92 4.50 7.21
C ALA A 149 -27.16 5.03 5.81
N TYR A 150 -26.21 5.85 5.34
CA TYR A 150 -26.30 6.46 4.02
C TYR A 150 -26.01 5.42 2.95
N ASP A 151 -26.96 5.18 2.06
CA ASP A 151 -26.77 4.27 0.93
C ASP A 151 -25.94 4.94 -0.17
N GLY A 152 -24.62 5.01 0.06
CA GLY A 152 -23.67 5.59 -0.86
C GLY A 152 -23.61 4.86 -2.19
N ILE A 153 -23.80 3.55 -2.20
CA ILE A 153 -23.77 2.71 -3.40
C ILE A 153 -24.89 3.12 -4.36
N LYS A 154 -26.10 3.23 -3.83
CA LYS A 154 -27.28 3.67 -4.61
C LYS A 154 -27.14 5.12 -5.10
N LYS A 155 -26.57 5.99 -4.28
CA LYS A 155 -26.34 7.39 -4.67
C LYS A 155 -25.34 7.54 -5.81
N MET A 156 -24.40 6.62 -5.95
CA MET A 156 -23.49 6.56 -7.08
C MET A 156 -24.06 5.80 -8.29
N GLY A 157 -25.28 5.25 -8.20
CA GLY A 157 -25.87 4.44 -9.26
C GLY A 157 -25.19 3.08 -9.45
N MET A 158 -24.40 2.61 -8.47
CA MET A 158 -23.66 1.36 -8.58
C MET A 158 -24.56 0.12 -8.45
N ASP A 159 -25.75 0.26 -7.90
CA ASP A 159 -26.82 -0.74 -7.92
C ASP A 159 -27.21 -1.09 -9.37
N GLN A 160 -27.32 -0.10 -10.25
CA GLN A 160 -27.64 -0.30 -11.67
C GLN A 160 -26.53 -1.10 -12.38
N LEU A 161 -25.28 -0.88 -12.04
CA LEU A 161 -24.16 -1.63 -12.62
C LEU A 161 -24.27 -3.14 -12.34
N LYS A 162 -24.79 -3.53 -11.16
CA LYS A 162 -25.02 -4.93 -10.81
C LYS A 162 -26.17 -5.56 -11.59
N GLU A 163 -27.14 -4.78 -12.01
CA GLU A 163 -28.30 -5.25 -12.79
C GLU A 163 -27.91 -5.49 -14.27
N GLU A 164 -26.85 -4.89 -14.76
CA GLU A 164 -26.33 -5.08 -16.13
C GLU A 164 -25.56 -6.41 -16.29
N LYS A 165 -26.18 -7.54 -15.91
CA LYS A 165 -25.55 -8.87 -15.90
C LYS A 165 -24.95 -9.27 -17.27
N ASP A 166 -25.58 -8.87 -18.37
CA ASP A 166 -25.09 -9.23 -19.70
C ASP A 166 -23.78 -8.51 -20.07
N SER A 167 -23.53 -7.32 -19.53
CA SER A 167 -22.31 -6.56 -19.79
C SER A 167 -21.09 -7.19 -19.09
N TRP A 168 -21.30 -7.97 -18.03
CA TRP A 168 -20.26 -8.67 -17.26
C TRP A 168 -20.08 -10.14 -17.62
N LYS A 169 -20.97 -10.68 -18.47
CA LYS A 169 -20.89 -12.07 -18.89
C LYS A 169 -19.54 -12.42 -19.50
N ASN A 170 -18.87 -13.43 -18.95
CA ASN A 170 -17.51 -13.86 -19.34
C ASN A 170 -16.41 -12.81 -19.11
N LYS A 171 -16.63 -11.82 -18.26
CA LYS A 171 -15.63 -10.88 -17.81
C LYS A 171 -15.37 -11.12 -16.31
N SER A 172 -14.16 -10.86 -15.88
CA SER A 172 -13.79 -10.85 -14.48
C SER A 172 -12.84 -9.69 -14.24
N ALA A 173 -12.82 -9.17 -13.01
CA ALA A 173 -11.84 -8.19 -12.60
C ALA A 173 -11.33 -8.54 -11.20
N LYS A 174 -10.12 -8.14 -10.89
CA LYS A 174 -9.47 -8.35 -9.60
C LYS A 174 -9.08 -7.01 -8.99
N VAL A 175 -9.56 -6.75 -7.78
CA VAL A 175 -9.20 -5.57 -6.99
C VAL A 175 -8.29 -5.98 -5.84
N ALA A 176 -7.05 -5.52 -5.86
CA ALA A 176 -6.15 -5.66 -4.72
C ALA A 176 -6.47 -4.59 -3.67
N VAL A 177 -6.71 -5.00 -2.44
CA VAL A 177 -6.92 -4.13 -1.28
C VAL A 177 -5.65 -4.17 -0.43
N ILE A 178 -4.84 -3.12 -0.52
CA ILE A 178 -3.62 -2.94 0.28
C ILE A 178 -4.02 -2.23 1.57
N ASP A 179 -4.17 -3.00 2.67
CA ASP A 179 -4.79 -2.51 3.89
C ASP A 179 -4.43 -3.37 5.13
N SER A 180 -5.30 -3.39 6.15
CA SER A 180 -5.16 -4.16 7.39
C SER A 180 -5.52 -5.65 7.25
N GLY A 181 -5.92 -6.10 6.07
CA GLY A 181 -6.43 -7.45 5.79
C GLY A 181 -7.92 -7.49 5.54
N ILE A 182 -8.49 -8.69 5.42
CA ILE A 182 -9.93 -8.90 5.18
C ILE A 182 -10.45 -10.00 6.11
N ASN A 183 -11.59 -9.79 6.76
CA ASN A 183 -12.27 -10.81 7.56
C ASN A 183 -12.79 -11.92 6.65
N VAL A 184 -12.03 -13.03 6.56
CA VAL A 184 -12.26 -14.12 5.59
C VAL A 184 -13.57 -14.90 5.81
N ASP A 185 -14.21 -14.74 6.98
CA ASP A 185 -15.45 -15.42 7.32
C ASP A 185 -16.69 -14.57 7.05
N HIS A 186 -16.52 -13.30 6.76
CA HIS A 186 -17.67 -12.44 6.47
C HIS A 186 -18.37 -12.91 5.19
N GLN A 187 -19.71 -13.04 5.26
CA GLN A 187 -20.53 -13.62 4.19
C GLN A 187 -20.36 -12.95 2.81
N TRP A 188 -20.01 -11.66 2.77
CA TRP A 188 -19.82 -10.90 1.53
C TRP A 188 -18.56 -11.29 0.75
N PHE A 189 -17.62 -11.98 1.41
CA PHE A 189 -16.35 -12.39 0.80
C PHE A 189 -16.33 -13.87 0.41
N LYS A 190 -17.37 -14.65 0.74
CA LYS A 190 -17.38 -16.11 0.61
C LYS A 190 -16.92 -16.62 -0.76
N ASN A 191 -17.38 -15.99 -1.85
CA ASN A 191 -17.05 -16.36 -3.23
C ASN A 191 -16.31 -15.25 -3.99
N ARG A 192 -15.92 -14.19 -3.29
CA ARG A 192 -15.34 -12.98 -3.86
C ARG A 192 -13.86 -12.79 -3.49
N LEU A 193 -13.35 -13.56 -2.56
CA LEU A 193 -11.97 -13.45 -2.07
C LEU A 193 -11.05 -14.35 -2.89
N ASP A 194 -10.05 -13.75 -3.55
CA ASP A 194 -8.92 -14.45 -4.15
C ASP A 194 -7.98 -14.95 -3.05
N ARG A 195 -8.28 -16.15 -2.53
CA ARG A 195 -7.55 -16.73 -1.40
C ARG A 195 -6.13 -17.18 -1.76
N GLU A 196 -5.91 -17.52 -3.02
CA GLU A 196 -4.64 -18.02 -3.51
C GLU A 196 -3.57 -16.92 -3.55
N ASN A 197 -3.96 -15.71 -3.98
CA ASN A 197 -3.06 -14.58 -4.15
C ASN A 197 -3.15 -13.56 -3.00
N SER A 198 -3.99 -13.82 -1.98
CA SER A 198 -4.03 -12.96 -0.79
C SER A 198 -2.86 -13.26 0.14
N ILE A 199 -2.23 -12.21 0.69
CA ILE A 199 -0.96 -12.32 1.42
C ILE A 199 -0.90 -11.41 2.65
N ASN A 200 -0.08 -11.80 3.62
CA ASN A 200 0.34 -10.95 4.73
C ASN A 200 1.79 -10.50 4.57
N LEU A 201 1.99 -9.23 4.33
CA LEU A 201 3.30 -8.56 4.30
C LEU A 201 3.57 -7.72 5.56
N ALA A 202 2.62 -7.66 6.50
CA ALA A 202 2.76 -6.88 7.73
C ALA A 202 3.84 -7.45 8.67
N LEU A 203 4.21 -6.64 9.67
CA LEU A 203 5.24 -6.94 10.68
C LEU A 203 4.85 -8.05 11.67
N ASP A 204 3.58 -8.41 11.73
CA ASP A 204 3.05 -9.46 12.60
C ASP A 204 2.35 -10.57 11.81
N GLU A 205 2.04 -11.67 12.47
CA GLU A 205 1.43 -12.83 11.83
C GLU A 205 -0.05 -12.65 11.50
N GLY A 206 -0.71 -11.61 12.02
CA GLY A 206 -2.08 -11.23 11.70
C GLY A 206 -3.18 -12.06 12.35
N ASN A 207 -2.94 -13.31 12.63
CA ASN A 207 -3.91 -14.26 13.17
C ASN A 207 -3.53 -14.74 14.59
N GLU A 208 -3.02 -13.83 15.43
CA GLU A 208 -2.53 -14.15 16.77
C GLU A 208 -3.61 -14.79 17.67
N ASP A 209 -4.85 -14.34 17.51
CA ASP A 209 -5.98 -14.80 18.31
C ASP A 209 -6.65 -16.08 17.75
N ASP A 210 -6.48 -16.39 16.46
CA ASP A 210 -7.04 -17.58 15.80
C ASP A 210 -6.15 -18.09 14.65
N LYS A 211 -5.29 -19.01 14.98
CA LYS A 211 -4.35 -19.63 14.01
C LYS A 211 -5.01 -20.54 12.96
N THR A 212 -6.32 -20.76 13.05
CA THR A 212 -7.04 -21.50 11.99
C THR A 212 -7.31 -20.63 10.77
N LYS A 213 -7.18 -19.31 10.90
CA LYS A 213 -7.38 -18.34 9.82
C LYS A 213 -6.08 -18.00 9.11
N PRO A 214 -6.16 -17.61 7.82
CA PRO A 214 -4.97 -17.19 7.09
C PRO A 214 -4.36 -15.91 7.67
N ALA A 215 -3.06 -15.72 7.47
CA ALA A 215 -2.31 -14.60 8.04
C ALA A 215 -2.76 -13.22 7.54
N TYR A 216 -3.44 -13.14 6.39
CA TYR A 216 -4.02 -11.91 5.86
C TYR A 216 -5.42 -11.61 6.41
N ASN A 217 -5.93 -12.42 7.36
CA ASN A 217 -7.20 -12.14 8.02
C ASN A 217 -7.11 -10.84 8.81
N ASP A 218 -8.14 -9.99 8.65
CA ASP A 218 -8.26 -8.76 9.43
C ASP A 218 -8.70 -9.09 10.85
N THR A 219 -7.90 -8.74 11.83
CA THR A 219 -8.10 -9.22 13.20
C THR A 219 -8.73 -8.18 14.12
N LYS A 220 -8.27 -6.94 14.09
CA LYS A 220 -8.66 -5.92 15.08
C LYS A 220 -8.98 -4.57 14.50
N GLN A 221 -8.41 -4.26 13.33
CA GLN A 221 -8.59 -2.96 12.72
C GLN A 221 -9.95 -2.84 12.03
N GLY A 222 -10.40 -3.91 11.36
CA GLY A 222 -11.65 -3.92 10.61
C GLY A 222 -11.64 -3.05 9.34
N HIS A 223 -10.63 -2.18 9.20
CA HIS A 223 -10.58 -1.17 8.14
C HIS A 223 -10.53 -1.79 6.74
N GLY A 224 -9.63 -2.74 6.49
CA GLY A 224 -9.54 -3.42 5.19
C GLY A 224 -10.79 -4.25 4.89
N SER A 225 -11.42 -4.85 5.89
CA SER A 225 -12.72 -5.53 5.75
C SER A 225 -13.81 -4.56 5.33
N HIS A 226 -13.83 -3.37 5.93
CA HIS A 226 -14.81 -2.33 5.60
C HIS A 226 -14.63 -1.86 4.14
N VAL A 227 -13.40 -1.56 3.74
CA VAL A 227 -13.04 -1.17 2.37
C VAL A 227 -13.44 -2.26 1.36
N ALA A 228 -13.05 -3.51 1.60
CA ALA A 228 -13.39 -4.63 0.74
C ALA A 228 -14.91 -4.88 0.66
N GLY A 229 -15.62 -4.65 1.76
CA GLY A 229 -17.08 -4.75 1.81
C GLY A 229 -17.77 -3.74 0.90
N ILE A 230 -17.29 -2.50 0.85
CA ILE A 230 -17.80 -1.49 -0.10
C ILE A 230 -17.57 -1.96 -1.54
N ILE A 231 -16.37 -2.46 -1.86
CA ILE A 231 -16.05 -2.97 -3.20
C ILE A 231 -17.02 -4.09 -3.59
N THR A 232 -17.24 -5.08 -2.72
CA THR A 232 -18.12 -6.21 -3.02
C THR A 232 -19.59 -5.82 -3.12
N GLN A 233 -20.02 -4.79 -2.39
CA GLN A 233 -21.37 -4.25 -2.53
C GLN A 233 -21.56 -3.42 -3.81
N ALA A 234 -20.53 -2.67 -4.21
CA ALA A 234 -20.60 -1.78 -5.36
C ALA A 234 -20.37 -2.49 -6.70
N THR A 235 -19.86 -3.72 -6.71
CA THR A 235 -19.44 -4.40 -7.94
C THR A 235 -20.16 -5.74 -8.15
N PRO A 236 -20.29 -6.21 -9.43
CA PRO A 236 -20.83 -7.53 -9.75
C PRO A 236 -20.04 -8.69 -9.12
N GLU A 237 -20.64 -9.89 -9.10
CA GLU A 237 -20.06 -11.09 -8.47
C GLU A 237 -18.77 -11.58 -9.17
N GLU A 238 -18.57 -11.22 -10.40
CA GLU A 238 -17.38 -11.53 -11.22
C GLU A 238 -16.12 -10.76 -10.77
N VAL A 239 -16.29 -9.71 -9.96
CA VAL A 239 -15.17 -8.95 -9.41
C VAL A 239 -14.65 -9.63 -8.15
N GLN A 240 -13.41 -10.05 -8.13
CA GLN A 240 -12.72 -10.65 -7.01
C GLN A 240 -11.90 -9.62 -6.21
N VAL A 241 -11.74 -9.87 -4.92
CA VAL A 241 -10.93 -9.06 -4.02
C VAL A 241 -9.72 -9.86 -3.58
N MET A 242 -8.52 -9.31 -3.75
CA MET A 242 -7.26 -9.85 -3.25
C MET A 242 -6.82 -9.05 -2.03
N ALA A 243 -6.67 -9.70 -0.88
CA ALA A 243 -6.22 -9.06 0.34
C ALA A 243 -4.69 -9.00 0.39
N ILE A 244 -4.11 -7.80 0.46
CA ILE A 244 -2.69 -7.61 0.71
C ILE A 244 -2.56 -6.86 2.04
N ARG A 245 -2.36 -7.62 3.11
CA ARG A 245 -2.25 -7.06 4.44
C ARG A 245 -0.87 -6.45 4.63
N VAL A 246 -0.81 -5.15 4.89
CA VAL A 246 0.43 -4.39 5.13
C VAL A 246 0.49 -3.78 6.52
N PHE A 247 -0.67 -3.51 7.14
CA PHE A 247 -0.73 -2.95 8.48
C PHE A 247 -0.68 -4.03 9.56
N SER A 248 0.15 -3.79 10.56
CA SER A 248 0.22 -4.58 11.80
C SER A 248 -1.07 -4.42 12.62
N VAL A 249 -1.24 -5.23 13.65
CA VAL A 249 -2.36 -5.10 14.61
C VAL A 249 -2.38 -3.74 15.33
N LEU A 250 -1.27 -3.00 15.30
CA LEU A 250 -1.17 -1.62 15.80
C LEU A 250 -1.44 -0.56 14.73
N GLY A 251 -1.89 -0.95 13.54
CA GLY A 251 -2.19 -0.03 12.46
C GLY A 251 -0.96 0.63 11.83
N THR A 252 0.22 0.00 11.90
CA THR A 252 1.45 0.55 11.32
C THR A 252 2.00 -0.36 10.25
N ALA A 253 2.35 0.22 9.11
CA ALA A 253 3.04 -0.41 8.00
C ALA A 253 4.42 0.24 7.77
N SER A 254 5.26 -0.44 7.02
CA SER A 254 6.53 0.09 6.52
C SER A 254 6.34 0.64 5.12
N TYR A 255 6.99 1.74 4.81
CA TYR A 255 6.99 2.32 3.45
C TYR A 255 7.43 1.29 2.40
N ALA A 256 8.54 0.57 2.68
CA ALA A 256 9.03 -0.49 1.80
C ALA A 256 7.99 -1.60 1.58
N THR A 257 7.26 -1.97 2.64
CA THR A 257 6.20 -2.99 2.55
C THR A 257 5.04 -2.54 1.66
N ILE A 258 4.62 -1.28 1.78
CA ILE A 258 3.54 -0.72 0.94
C ILE A 258 3.98 -0.66 -0.53
N THR A 259 5.21 -0.18 -0.80
CA THR A 259 5.77 -0.15 -2.16
C THR A 259 5.82 -1.56 -2.78
N ASN A 260 6.26 -2.54 -2.01
CA ASN A 260 6.34 -3.93 -2.41
C ASN A 260 4.93 -4.55 -2.68
N ALA A 261 3.94 -4.15 -1.89
CA ALA A 261 2.55 -4.60 -2.07
C ALA A 261 1.95 -4.15 -3.41
N VAL A 262 2.32 -2.97 -3.89
CA VAL A 262 1.89 -2.48 -5.22
C VAL A 262 2.41 -3.40 -6.33
N ASP A 263 3.70 -3.71 -6.31
CA ASP A 263 4.30 -4.58 -7.32
C ASP A 263 3.79 -6.03 -7.19
N TYR A 264 3.59 -6.52 -5.97
CA TYR A 264 2.95 -7.83 -5.74
C TYR A 264 1.55 -7.89 -6.38
N ALA A 265 0.74 -6.84 -6.21
CA ALA A 265 -0.59 -6.77 -6.83
C ALA A 265 -0.51 -6.86 -8.36
N VAL A 266 0.44 -6.16 -8.97
CA VAL A 266 0.68 -6.18 -10.43
C VAL A 266 1.12 -7.56 -10.90
N GLU A 267 2.06 -8.21 -10.22
CA GLU A 267 2.54 -9.55 -10.54
C GLU A 267 1.41 -10.59 -10.49
N HIS A 268 0.47 -10.44 -9.55
CA HIS A 268 -0.70 -11.31 -9.38
C HIS A 268 -1.94 -10.83 -10.14
N LYS A 269 -1.74 -9.97 -11.16
CA LYS A 269 -2.74 -9.58 -12.15
C LYS A 269 -3.96 -8.87 -11.53
N ALA A 270 -3.72 -7.96 -10.61
CA ALA A 270 -4.75 -7.01 -10.19
C ALA A 270 -5.07 -6.04 -11.34
N ASP A 271 -6.34 -5.83 -11.62
CA ASP A 271 -6.81 -4.80 -12.56
C ASP A 271 -6.86 -3.43 -11.87
N VAL A 272 -7.17 -3.45 -10.58
CA VAL A 272 -7.26 -2.25 -9.74
C VAL A 272 -6.52 -2.50 -8.42
N ILE A 273 -5.79 -1.50 -7.95
CA ILE A 273 -5.22 -1.44 -6.61
C ILE A 273 -5.96 -0.36 -5.83
N ASN A 274 -6.57 -0.72 -4.69
CA ASN A 274 -7.16 0.21 -3.77
C ASN A 274 -6.23 0.47 -2.58
N MET A 275 -5.90 1.73 -2.37
CA MET A 275 -5.06 2.23 -1.28
C MET A 275 -5.86 3.25 -0.45
N SER A 276 -6.72 2.72 0.45
CA SER A 276 -7.43 3.55 1.44
C SER A 276 -6.50 3.92 2.59
N LEU A 277 -5.32 4.39 2.25
CA LEU A 277 -4.23 4.76 3.13
C LEU A 277 -3.49 5.98 2.58
N GLY A 278 -2.73 6.64 3.44
CA GLY A 278 -1.90 7.76 3.02
C GLY A 278 -1.11 8.33 4.19
N PHE A 279 -0.24 9.25 3.86
CA PHE A 279 0.53 10.00 4.83
C PHE A 279 0.73 11.44 4.34
N GLU A 280 0.92 12.34 5.27
CA GLU A 280 1.19 13.73 4.95
C GLU A 280 2.65 13.90 4.53
N ILE A 281 2.86 14.60 3.41
CA ILE A 281 4.20 15.00 2.96
C ILE A 281 4.68 16.10 3.91
N MET A 282 5.42 15.71 4.95
CA MET A 282 6.04 16.65 5.87
C MET A 282 7.43 17.09 5.39
N SER A 283 7.96 18.18 5.96
CA SER A 283 9.37 18.56 5.78
C SER A 283 10.30 17.44 6.29
N GLY A 284 11.12 16.87 5.41
CA GLY A 284 11.94 15.68 5.66
C GLY A 284 11.49 14.44 4.88
N PHE A 285 10.33 14.48 4.21
CA PHE A 285 10.01 13.57 3.13
C PHE A 285 10.78 14.05 1.90
N GLU A 286 11.88 13.39 1.63
CA GLU A 286 12.76 13.75 0.51
C GLU A 286 12.12 13.28 -0.81
N ASN A 287 12.45 13.96 -1.93
CA ASN A 287 11.99 13.56 -3.27
C ASN A 287 12.30 12.10 -3.61
N ASP A 288 13.34 11.53 -3.00
CA ASP A 288 13.78 10.14 -3.19
C ASP A 288 12.70 9.12 -2.80
N GLN A 289 11.97 9.38 -1.72
CA GLN A 289 10.90 8.48 -1.23
C GLN A 289 9.69 8.54 -2.17
N ILE A 290 9.27 9.73 -2.57
CA ILE A 290 8.19 9.91 -3.55
C ILE A 290 8.57 9.22 -4.86
N THR A 291 9.78 9.43 -5.36
CA THR A 291 10.26 8.84 -6.61
C THR A 291 10.17 7.32 -6.61
N LEU A 292 10.56 6.65 -5.53
CA LEU A 292 10.56 5.18 -5.48
C LEU A 292 9.14 4.60 -5.57
N MET A 293 8.17 5.17 -4.84
CA MET A 293 6.79 4.69 -4.88
C MET A 293 6.09 5.11 -6.19
N ASP A 294 6.38 6.29 -6.73
CA ASP A 294 5.89 6.71 -8.04
C ASP A 294 6.34 5.77 -9.16
N GLU A 295 7.55 5.22 -9.06
CA GLU A 295 8.01 4.21 -10.01
C GLU A 295 7.21 2.90 -9.89
N ALA A 296 6.79 2.49 -8.69
CA ALA A 296 5.92 1.33 -8.53
C ALA A 296 4.55 1.60 -9.15
N PHE A 297 3.97 2.78 -8.96
CA PHE A 297 2.74 3.18 -9.61
C PHE A 297 2.86 3.30 -11.13
N ALA A 298 3.99 3.82 -11.63
CA ALA A 298 4.26 3.86 -13.06
C ALA A 298 4.36 2.44 -13.66
N ARG A 299 4.88 1.46 -12.92
CA ARG A 299 4.88 0.05 -13.33
C ARG A 299 3.45 -0.51 -13.36
N ALA A 300 2.64 -0.22 -12.34
CA ALA A 300 1.22 -0.59 -12.31
C ALA A 300 0.48 -0.03 -13.53
N PHE A 301 0.66 1.25 -13.83
CA PHE A 301 0.08 1.89 -15.01
C PHE A 301 0.50 1.21 -16.33
N LYS A 302 1.78 0.88 -16.49
CA LYS A 302 2.30 0.16 -17.67
C LYS A 302 1.73 -1.25 -17.79
N ALA A 303 1.36 -1.88 -16.69
CA ALA A 303 0.71 -3.18 -16.64
C ALA A 303 -0.82 -3.11 -16.84
N ASN A 304 -1.39 -1.92 -17.09
CA ASN A 304 -2.82 -1.62 -17.13
C ASN A 304 -3.53 -1.85 -15.78
N THR A 305 -2.83 -1.71 -14.67
CA THR A 305 -3.40 -1.74 -13.34
C THR A 305 -3.65 -0.30 -12.87
N THR A 306 -4.89 0.02 -12.53
CA THR A 306 -5.27 1.35 -12.02
C THR A 306 -5.04 1.42 -10.51
N VAL A 307 -4.42 2.49 -10.03
CA VAL A 307 -4.23 2.72 -8.60
C VAL A 307 -5.16 3.82 -8.12
N CYS A 308 -6.03 3.52 -7.14
CA CYS A 308 -6.92 4.48 -6.49
C CYS A 308 -6.41 4.75 -5.07
N ALA A 309 -6.34 6.02 -4.69
CA ALA A 309 -5.85 6.45 -3.38
C ALA A 309 -6.84 7.41 -2.69
N ALA A 310 -6.98 7.28 -1.37
CA ALA A 310 -7.74 8.22 -0.57
C ALA A 310 -7.04 9.59 -0.51
N SER A 311 -7.79 10.68 -0.71
CA SER A 311 -7.25 12.05 -0.67
C SER A 311 -6.75 12.49 0.71
N GLY A 312 -7.20 11.81 1.78
CA GLY A 312 -6.89 12.11 3.17
C GLY A 312 -8.01 12.82 3.92
N ASN A 313 -7.84 12.93 5.26
CA ASN A 313 -8.87 13.36 6.23
C ASN A 313 -8.41 14.53 7.11
N GLU A 314 -7.50 15.36 6.64
CA GLU A 314 -6.85 16.42 7.40
C GLU A 314 -7.44 17.82 7.12
N TYR A 315 -8.48 17.88 6.28
CA TYR A 315 -9.09 19.15 5.83
C TYR A 315 -8.06 20.10 5.20
N THR A 316 -7.11 19.56 4.45
CA THR A 316 -6.02 20.28 3.82
C THR A 316 -6.03 20.10 2.29
N ASP A 317 -5.02 20.64 1.61
CA ASP A 317 -4.85 20.44 0.18
C ASP A 317 -4.33 19.02 -0.12
N THR A 318 -4.92 18.36 -1.12
CA THR A 318 -4.55 16.99 -1.54
C THR A 318 -3.08 16.88 -1.98
N SER A 319 -2.47 18.00 -2.42
CA SER A 319 -1.03 18.04 -2.76
C SER A 319 -0.10 17.67 -1.59
N LYS A 320 -0.61 17.76 -0.35
CA LYS A 320 0.12 17.38 0.87
C LYS A 320 -0.09 15.91 1.26
N SER A 321 -0.97 15.20 0.59
CA SER A 321 -1.34 13.82 0.92
C SER A 321 -0.77 12.85 -0.12
N TYR A 322 0.03 11.89 0.30
CA TYR A 322 0.58 10.87 -0.58
C TYR A 322 0.06 9.48 -0.15
N PRO A 323 -0.35 8.59 -1.08
CA PRO A 323 -0.10 8.63 -2.53
C PRO A 323 -1.11 9.42 -3.37
N ALA A 324 -2.10 10.09 -2.79
CA ALA A 324 -3.12 10.82 -3.56
C ALA A 324 -2.55 11.91 -4.48
N SER A 325 -1.46 12.55 -4.09
CA SER A 325 -0.79 13.59 -4.91
C SER A 325 0.09 13.03 -6.04
N SER A 326 0.26 11.71 -6.13
CA SER A 326 1.03 11.09 -7.20
C SER A 326 0.34 11.28 -8.57
N PRO A 327 1.09 11.59 -9.64
CA PRO A 327 0.52 11.70 -10.99
C PRO A 327 0.07 10.36 -11.58
N TRP A 328 0.35 9.24 -10.90
CA TRP A 328 0.06 7.87 -11.32
C TRP A 328 -1.15 7.27 -10.61
N THR A 329 -1.74 7.98 -9.66
CA THR A 329 -2.88 7.50 -8.89
C THR A 329 -4.13 8.31 -9.19
N ILE A 330 -5.29 7.73 -8.94
CA ILE A 330 -6.58 8.41 -8.95
C ILE A 330 -6.89 8.81 -7.50
N ALA A 331 -6.89 10.12 -7.23
CA ALA A 331 -7.20 10.67 -5.92
C ALA A 331 -8.71 10.76 -5.71
N VAL A 332 -9.21 10.14 -4.65
CA VAL A 332 -10.64 10.10 -4.33
C VAL A 332 -10.90 10.76 -2.98
N GLY A 333 -11.71 11.82 -2.99
CA GLY A 333 -12.16 12.55 -1.80
C GLY A 333 -13.53 12.09 -1.29
N SER A 334 -13.93 12.65 -0.14
CA SER A 334 -15.19 12.33 0.51
C SER A 334 -16.22 13.44 0.33
N PHE A 335 -17.46 13.05 0.01
CA PHE A 335 -18.63 13.91 0.12
C PHE A 335 -19.72 13.25 0.96
N GLU A 336 -20.67 14.07 1.41
CA GLU A 336 -21.84 13.65 2.19
C GLU A 336 -23.06 14.53 1.86
N PRO A 337 -24.28 14.09 2.13
CA PRO A 337 -25.46 14.95 2.01
C PRO A 337 -25.56 15.90 3.22
N ASP A 338 -25.90 17.16 2.97
CA ASP A 338 -26.34 18.10 4.02
C ASP A 338 -27.77 17.77 4.50
N ALA A 339 -28.25 18.50 5.49
CA ALA A 339 -29.61 18.36 6.03
C ALA A 339 -30.74 18.57 4.98
N LYS A 340 -30.43 19.17 3.84
CA LYS A 340 -31.36 19.40 2.72
C LYS A 340 -31.19 18.36 1.61
N GLY A 341 -30.21 17.46 1.75
CA GLY A 341 -29.88 16.43 0.75
C GLY A 341 -28.95 16.93 -0.37
N ASN A 342 -28.39 18.13 -0.28
CA ASN A 342 -27.36 18.58 -1.23
C ASN A 342 -26.05 17.87 -0.92
N LEU A 343 -25.29 17.55 -1.96
CA LEU A 343 -23.98 16.97 -1.82
C LEU A 343 -22.94 18.03 -1.47
N ILE A 344 -22.30 17.88 -0.33
CA ILE A 344 -21.25 18.78 0.16
C ILE A 344 -19.98 17.97 0.43
N ARG A 345 -18.83 18.63 0.43
CA ARG A 345 -17.58 18.01 0.87
C ARG A 345 -17.70 17.65 2.35
N SER A 346 -17.28 16.44 2.72
CA SER A 346 -17.19 16.07 4.15
C SER A 346 -16.23 17.01 4.89
N ASP A 347 -16.55 17.35 6.12
CA ASP A 347 -15.83 18.34 6.92
C ASP A 347 -14.37 17.97 7.27
N PHE A 348 -14.02 16.69 7.12
CA PHE A 348 -12.66 16.18 7.28
C PHE A 348 -11.89 16.07 5.95
N ALA A 349 -12.58 15.99 4.80
CA ALA A 349 -11.97 15.59 3.53
C ALA A 349 -10.96 16.61 3.00
N ASN A 350 -9.84 16.11 2.51
CA ASN A 350 -8.89 16.91 1.75
C ASN A 350 -9.49 17.33 0.41
N ASN A 351 -9.00 18.43 -0.16
CA ASN A 351 -9.44 18.97 -1.44
C ASN A 351 -8.25 19.57 -2.20
N GLY A 352 -8.49 20.11 -3.38
CA GLY A 352 -7.47 20.79 -4.17
C GLY A 352 -7.48 20.35 -5.63
N GLU A 353 -6.55 20.89 -6.41
CA GLU A 353 -6.47 20.68 -7.86
C GLU A 353 -6.06 19.25 -8.24
N LEU A 354 -5.43 18.50 -7.32
CA LEU A 354 -5.01 17.12 -7.54
C LEU A 354 -6.10 16.10 -7.20
N LEU A 355 -7.29 16.54 -6.77
CA LEU A 355 -8.41 15.65 -6.52
C LEU A 355 -9.11 15.31 -7.83
N ASP A 356 -9.16 14.01 -8.18
CA ASP A 356 -9.76 13.54 -9.43
C ASP A 356 -11.26 13.27 -9.30
N PHE A 357 -11.67 12.61 -8.21
CA PHE A 357 -13.04 12.19 -7.96
C PHE A 357 -13.44 12.39 -6.50
N VAL A 358 -14.74 12.33 -6.28
CA VAL A 358 -15.33 12.26 -4.94
C VAL A 358 -16.32 11.12 -4.85
N ALA A 359 -16.40 10.49 -3.68
CA ALA A 359 -17.31 9.39 -3.37
C ALA A 359 -17.98 9.62 -2.00
N PRO A 360 -19.13 8.98 -1.72
CA PRO A 360 -19.71 9.01 -0.37
C PRO A 360 -18.72 8.44 0.64
N GLY A 361 -18.44 9.19 1.72
CA GLY A 361 -17.43 8.79 2.69
C GLY A 361 -17.83 8.91 4.16
N ARG A 362 -19.08 9.29 4.48
CA ARG A 362 -19.58 9.35 5.86
C ARG A 362 -20.75 8.40 6.06
N ASN A 363 -20.78 7.72 7.21
CA ASN A 363 -21.84 6.78 7.60
C ASN A 363 -22.10 5.66 6.56
N ILE A 364 -21.03 5.17 5.96
CA ILE A 364 -21.08 4.09 4.98
C ILE A 364 -21.15 2.76 5.71
N TYR A 365 -22.20 1.99 5.47
CA TYR A 365 -22.35 0.64 6.01
C TYR A 365 -21.51 -0.36 5.20
N SER A 366 -20.73 -1.19 5.90
CA SER A 366 -19.90 -2.20 5.25
C SER A 366 -19.60 -3.40 6.17
N ALA A 367 -18.80 -4.35 5.67
CA ALA A 367 -18.31 -5.48 6.44
C ALA A 367 -17.31 -5.00 7.51
N TRP A 368 -17.27 -5.73 8.63
CA TRP A 368 -16.36 -5.42 9.73
C TRP A 368 -15.73 -6.69 10.31
#